data_40e60e013b35c399f1ac6fb43ad3514c
#
_entry.id   40e60e013b35c399f1ac6fb43ad3514c
#
_cell.length_a   1.000
_cell.length_b   1.000
_cell.length_c   1.000
_cell.angle_alpha   90.00
_cell.angle_beta   90.00
_cell.angle_gamma   90.00
#
_symmetry.space_group_name_H-M   'P 1'
#
loop_
_entity.id
_entity.type
_entity.pdbx_description
1 polymer ?
#
loop_
_entity_poly.entity_id
_entity_poly.type
_entity_poly.pdbx_seq_one_letter_code
_entity_poly.pdbx_strand_id
1 'polypeptide(L)'
;MQEIWKKVTIEPFSEYYEVSNLGRVRSVDREVKHKNGTVHTAKGCVLSQALDGHGYPFVWMQVKESRIERHVHRLVALAFVENPKPDEYNVVNHKDENPRNNKVDNLEWCMHKYNLLYGTARERGAKNKCKPVYWLR
;
A
#
# COMPACT_ATOMS: atom_id res chain seq x y z
N MET A 1 -14.53 9.81 9.43
CA MET A 1 -13.40 10.36 8.66
C MET A 1 -13.78 10.42 7.18
N GLN A 2 -13.64 11.57 6.57
CA GLN A 2 -13.91 11.73 5.15
C GLN A 2 -12.80 11.09 4.31
N GLU A 3 -13.18 10.37 3.28
CA GLU A 3 -12.19 9.74 2.41
C GLU A 3 -11.51 10.78 1.50
N ILE A 4 -10.19 10.77 1.52
CA ILE A 4 -9.33 11.66 0.72
C ILE A 4 -8.45 10.78 -0.15
N TRP A 5 -8.32 11.14 -1.42
CA TRP A 5 -7.51 10.41 -2.39
C TRP A 5 -6.28 11.20 -2.78
N LYS A 6 -5.12 10.52 -2.82
CA LYS A 6 -3.86 11.08 -3.29
C LYS A 6 -3.24 10.14 -4.31
N LYS A 7 -2.44 10.68 -5.22
CA LYS A 7 -1.70 9.86 -6.18
C LYS A 7 -0.73 8.95 -5.44
N VAL A 8 -0.61 7.69 -5.93
CA VAL A 8 0.47 6.83 -5.43
C VAL A 8 1.81 7.46 -5.79
N THR A 9 2.84 7.18 -4.98
CA THR A 9 4.14 7.87 -5.13
C THR A 9 5.13 7.11 -6.00
N ILE A 10 4.72 6.03 -6.64
CA ILE A 10 5.58 5.17 -7.45
C ILE A 10 5.40 5.49 -8.93
N GLU A 11 6.45 5.94 -9.60
CA GLU A 11 6.41 6.21 -11.03
C GLU A 11 6.58 4.92 -11.84
N PRO A 12 5.92 4.77 -12.99
CA PRO A 12 4.99 5.71 -13.64
C PRO A 12 3.54 5.56 -13.17
N PHE A 13 3.30 4.83 -12.11
CA PHE A 13 1.95 4.48 -11.64
C PHE A 13 1.21 5.66 -11.02
N SER A 14 1.93 6.70 -10.58
CA SER A 14 1.35 7.88 -9.96
C SER A 14 0.35 8.62 -10.84
N GLU A 15 0.49 8.52 -12.17
CA GLU A 15 -0.42 9.18 -13.10
C GLU A 15 -1.75 8.44 -13.26
N TYR A 16 -1.79 7.17 -12.89
CA TYR A 16 -2.94 6.29 -13.19
C TYR A 16 -3.60 5.70 -11.97
N TYR A 17 -3.01 5.85 -10.80
CA TYR A 17 -3.53 5.24 -9.57
C TYR A 17 -3.51 6.20 -8.41
N GLU A 18 -4.52 6.07 -7.55
CA GLU A 18 -4.64 6.85 -6.33
C GLU A 18 -4.91 5.93 -5.15
N VAL A 19 -4.51 6.36 -3.97
CA VAL A 19 -4.73 5.65 -2.72
C VAL A 19 -5.47 6.55 -1.75
N SER A 20 -6.38 5.98 -0.96
CA SER A 20 -7.16 6.75 -0.01
C SER A 20 -6.63 6.61 1.41
N ASN A 21 -6.99 7.60 2.24
CA ASN A 21 -6.68 7.57 3.68
C ASN A 21 -7.44 6.47 4.43
N LEU A 22 -8.40 5.82 3.78
CA LEU A 22 -9.15 4.70 4.37
C LEU A 22 -8.62 3.34 3.90
N GLY A 23 -7.55 3.31 3.13
CA GLY A 23 -6.92 2.07 2.71
C GLY A 23 -7.48 1.46 1.44
N ARG A 24 -8.04 2.27 0.55
CA ARG A 24 -8.49 1.80 -0.77
C ARG A 24 -7.56 2.33 -1.85
N VAL A 25 -7.44 1.58 -2.93
CA VAL A 25 -6.65 1.97 -4.10
C VAL A 25 -7.57 1.95 -5.32
N ARG A 26 -7.43 2.95 -6.17
CA ARG A 26 -8.25 3.02 -7.40
C ARG A 26 -7.40 3.44 -8.59
N SER A 27 -7.82 2.99 -9.77
CA SER A 27 -7.31 3.55 -11.01
C SER A 27 -8.13 4.79 -11.36
N VAL A 28 -7.53 5.70 -12.14
CA VAL A 28 -8.21 6.90 -12.59
C VAL A 28 -8.64 6.75 -14.05
N ASP A 29 -9.58 7.57 -14.48
CA ASP A 29 -10.00 7.59 -15.88
C ASP A 29 -8.81 7.96 -16.75
N ARG A 30 -8.67 7.27 -17.89
CA ARG A 30 -7.59 7.54 -18.83
C ARG A 30 -8.03 7.28 -20.26
N GLU A 31 -7.37 7.95 -21.19
CA GLU A 31 -7.57 7.70 -22.62
C GLU A 31 -6.69 6.55 -23.08
N VAL A 32 -7.27 5.65 -23.85
CA VAL A 32 -6.56 4.53 -24.48
C VAL A 32 -6.61 4.72 -25.98
N LYS A 33 -5.43 4.81 -26.61
CA LYS A 33 -5.31 4.93 -28.07
C LYS A 33 -5.08 3.56 -28.68
N HIS A 34 -5.86 3.24 -29.70
CA HIS A 34 -5.72 2.01 -30.46
C HIS A 34 -4.85 2.20 -31.69
N LYS A 35 -4.32 1.10 -32.22
CA LYS A 35 -3.47 1.13 -33.43
C LYS A 35 -4.19 1.71 -34.64
N ASN A 36 -5.52 1.58 -34.71
CA ASN A 36 -6.33 2.11 -35.79
C ASN A 36 -6.64 3.61 -35.69
N GLY A 37 -6.07 4.29 -34.69
CA GLY A 37 -6.30 5.72 -34.47
C GLY A 37 -7.49 6.06 -33.61
N THR A 38 -8.31 5.09 -33.22
CA THR A 38 -9.44 5.36 -32.33
C THR A 38 -8.97 5.55 -30.90
N VAL A 39 -9.73 6.35 -30.15
CA VAL A 39 -9.46 6.65 -28.75
C VAL A 39 -10.73 6.35 -27.94
N HIS A 40 -10.57 5.70 -26.81
CA HIS A 40 -11.68 5.55 -25.86
C HIS A 40 -11.21 5.86 -24.44
N THR A 41 -12.14 6.20 -23.55
CA THR A 41 -11.84 6.48 -22.16
C THR A 41 -12.04 5.20 -21.34
N ALA A 42 -10.97 4.73 -20.70
CA ALA A 42 -11.06 3.65 -19.75
C ALA A 42 -11.45 4.25 -18.40
N LYS A 43 -12.57 3.82 -17.85
CA LYS A 43 -13.07 4.32 -16.56
C LYS A 43 -12.21 3.81 -15.42
N GLY A 44 -11.90 4.70 -14.46
CA GLY A 44 -11.25 4.31 -13.23
C GLY A 44 -12.15 3.46 -12.33
N CYS A 45 -11.56 2.62 -11.52
CA CYS A 45 -12.31 1.78 -10.58
C CYS A 45 -11.48 1.50 -9.33
N VAL A 46 -12.18 1.18 -8.24
CA VAL A 46 -11.51 0.71 -7.01
C VAL A 46 -11.00 -0.70 -7.25
N LEU A 47 -9.71 -0.91 -6.96
CA LEU A 47 -9.06 -2.19 -7.20
C LEU A 47 -9.44 -3.20 -6.13
N SER A 48 -9.59 -4.46 -6.55
CA SER A 48 -9.74 -5.57 -5.63
C SER A 48 -8.41 -5.81 -4.91
N GLN A 49 -8.50 -6.09 -3.61
CA GLN A 49 -7.33 -6.37 -2.80
C GLN A 49 -7.23 -7.86 -2.54
N ALA A 50 -6.05 -8.42 -2.80
CA ALA A 50 -5.75 -9.80 -2.45
C ALA A 50 -4.98 -9.80 -1.13
N LEU A 51 -4.90 -10.97 -0.48
CA LEU A 51 -4.12 -11.13 0.74
C LEU A 51 -2.89 -11.96 0.45
N ASP A 52 -1.74 -11.54 0.97
CA ASP A 52 -0.53 -12.34 0.86
C ASP A 52 -0.57 -13.51 1.85
N GLY A 53 0.50 -14.31 1.91
CA GLY A 53 0.56 -15.47 2.79
C GLY A 53 0.51 -15.15 4.29
N HIS A 54 0.63 -13.87 4.65
CA HIS A 54 0.61 -13.40 6.02
C HIS A 54 -0.63 -12.55 6.36
N GLY A 55 -1.58 -12.45 5.42
CA GLY A 55 -2.81 -11.71 5.64
C GLY A 55 -2.73 -10.21 5.35
N TYR A 56 -1.70 -9.75 4.68
CA TYR A 56 -1.54 -8.34 4.31
C TYR A 56 -2.17 -8.06 2.95
N PRO A 57 -3.13 -7.12 2.87
CA PRO A 57 -3.73 -6.76 1.59
C PRO A 57 -2.72 -6.13 0.63
N PHE A 58 -2.80 -6.53 -0.62
CA PHE A 58 -2.00 -5.92 -1.69
C PHE A 58 -2.84 -5.76 -2.96
N VAL A 59 -2.36 -4.92 -3.86
CA VAL A 59 -3.00 -4.67 -5.15
C VAL A 59 -1.98 -4.83 -6.27
N TRP A 60 -2.48 -5.16 -7.46
CA TRP A 60 -1.72 -5.15 -8.69
C TRP A 60 -1.97 -3.84 -9.41
N MET A 61 -0.92 -3.19 -9.88
CA MET A 61 -1.02 -1.99 -10.71
C MET A 61 -0.29 -2.25 -12.02
N GLN A 62 -0.84 -1.74 -13.12
CA GLN A 62 -0.27 -1.96 -14.45
C GLN A 62 -0.30 -0.68 -15.26
N VAL A 63 0.84 -0.35 -15.89
CA VAL A 63 0.97 0.72 -16.87
C VAL A 63 1.72 0.14 -18.05
N LYS A 64 1.05 0.06 -19.22
CA LYS A 64 1.60 -0.56 -20.42
C LYS A 64 2.07 -1.99 -20.11
N GLU A 65 3.35 -2.28 -20.29
CA GLU A 65 3.91 -3.61 -20.05
C GLU A 65 4.41 -3.81 -18.62
N SER A 66 4.44 -2.74 -17.82
CA SER A 66 4.91 -2.79 -16.43
C SER A 66 3.77 -3.16 -15.50
N ARG A 67 3.97 -4.21 -14.73
CA ARG A 67 3.00 -4.66 -13.73
C ARG A 67 3.72 -4.89 -12.42
N ILE A 68 3.21 -4.28 -11.34
CA ILE A 68 3.78 -4.44 -10.01
C ILE A 68 2.70 -4.77 -9.00
N GLU A 69 3.09 -5.45 -7.92
CA GLU A 69 2.24 -5.61 -6.75
C GLU A 69 2.80 -4.76 -5.62
N ARG A 70 1.90 -4.16 -4.83
CA ARG A 70 2.30 -3.37 -3.67
C ARG A 70 1.31 -3.55 -2.55
N HIS A 71 1.80 -3.63 -1.33
CA HIS A 71 0.96 -3.72 -0.16
C HIS A 71 0.23 -2.40 0.08
N VAL A 72 -1.04 -2.48 0.44
CA VAL A 72 -1.90 -1.31 0.63
C VAL A 72 -1.37 -0.42 1.76
N HIS A 73 -0.97 -1.03 2.89
CA HIS A 73 -0.45 -0.24 4.01
C HIS A 73 0.75 0.61 3.61
N ARG A 74 1.59 0.08 2.75
CA ARG A 74 2.76 0.81 2.29
C ARG A 74 2.39 1.97 1.35
N LEU A 75 1.42 1.76 0.47
CA LEU A 75 0.92 2.83 -0.41
C LEU A 75 0.29 3.96 0.40
N VAL A 76 -0.50 3.63 1.41
CA VAL A 76 -1.14 4.63 2.28
C VAL A 76 -0.07 5.41 3.04
N ALA A 77 0.89 4.73 3.63
CA ALA A 77 1.92 5.38 4.42
C ALA A 77 2.79 6.30 3.57
N LEU A 78 3.17 5.87 2.37
CA LEU A 78 3.97 6.70 1.45
C LEU A 78 3.23 7.96 1.02
N ALA A 79 1.91 7.91 0.89
CA ALA A 79 1.13 9.04 0.41
C ALA A 79 0.68 9.98 1.52
N PHE A 80 0.42 9.47 2.72
CA PHE A 80 -0.25 10.24 3.78
C PHE A 80 0.54 10.40 5.06
N VAL A 81 1.44 9.47 5.39
CA VAL A 81 2.16 9.50 6.67
C VAL A 81 3.57 10.02 6.45
N GLU A 82 3.87 11.15 7.07
CA GLU A 82 5.20 11.73 6.99
C GLU A 82 6.21 10.79 7.65
N ASN A 83 7.33 10.56 6.97
CA ASN A 83 8.41 9.74 7.51
C ASN A 83 9.55 10.65 7.96
N PRO A 84 9.76 10.83 9.27
CA PRO A 84 10.78 11.75 9.77
C PRO A 84 12.21 11.24 9.56
N LYS A 85 12.39 9.94 9.35
CA LYS A 85 13.71 9.33 9.16
C LYS A 85 13.66 8.24 8.09
N PRO A 86 13.52 8.63 6.79
CA PRO A 86 13.33 7.63 5.71
C PRO A 86 14.45 6.63 5.59
N ASP A 87 15.68 6.98 5.98
CA ASP A 87 16.82 6.09 5.91
C ASP A 87 16.81 5.02 7.00
N GLU A 88 16.13 5.27 8.11
CA GLU A 88 16.05 4.36 9.24
C GLU A 88 14.69 3.70 9.37
N TYR A 89 13.62 4.47 9.12
CA TYR A 89 12.24 4.02 9.27
C TYR A 89 11.71 3.54 7.93
N ASN A 90 11.95 2.28 7.62
CA ASN A 90 11.55 1.69 6.34
C ASN A 90 10.45 0.64 6.48
N VAL A 91 9.89 0.49 7.67
CA VAL A 91 8.81 -0.46 7.97
C VAL A 91 7.56 0.31 8.39
N VAL A 92 6.40 -0.16 7.97
CA VAL A 92 5.11 0.40 8.37
C VAL A 92 4.47 -0.52 9.40
N ASN A 93 4.15 0.04 10.56
CA ASN A 93 3.50 -0.70 11.65
C ASN A 93 2.01 -0.41 11.70
N HIS A 94 1.22 -1.44 11.93
CA HIS A 94 -0.22 -1.31 12.22
C HIS A 94 -0.38 -1.17 13.73
N LYS A 95 -0.84 0.00 14.18
CA LYS A 95 -0.91 0.29 15.61
C LYS A 95 -1.81 -0.68 16.38
N ASP A 96 -2.89 -1.13 15.78
CA ASP A 96 -3.81 -2.10 16.38
C ASP A 96 -3.43 -3.55 16.09
N GLU A 97 -2.30 -3.77 15.44
CA GLU A 97 -1.79 -5.10 15.03
C GLU A 97 -2.70 -5.83 14.04
N ASN A 98 -3.65 -5.14 13.41
CA ASN A 98 -4.53 -5.73 12.40
C ASN A 98 -4.03 -5.36 11.00
N PRO A 99 -3.46 -6.31 10.24
CA PRO A 99 -2.89 -6.02 8.91
C PRO A 99 -3.91 -5.56 7.88
N ARG A 100 -5.20 -5.77 8.14
CA ARG A 100 -6.27 -5.34 7.24
C ARG A 100 -6.77 -3.93 7.52
N ASN A 101 -6.39 -3.34 8.64
CA ASN A 101 -6.78 -1.97 8.99
C ASN A 101 -5.74 -0.99 8.46
N ASN A 102 -5.89 -0.59 7.21
CA ASN A 102 -4.93 0.26 6.51
C ASN A 102 -5.37 1.73 6.46
N LYS A 103 -6.15 2.16 7.43
CA LYS A 103 -6.48 3.57 7.59
C LYS A 103 -5.26 4.33 8.06
N VAL A 104 -5.13 5.57 7.57
CA VAL A 104 -3.94 6.40 7.83
C VAL A 104 -3.64 6.57 9.32
N ASP A 105 -4.68 6.70 10.15
CA ASP A 105 -4.51 6.91 11.59
C ASP A 105 -4.04 5.66 12.33
N ASN A 106 -4.05 4.49 11.67
CA ASN A 106 -3.57 3.23 12.23
C ASN A 106 -2.15 2.88 11.81
N LEU A 107 -1.54 3.65 10.93
CA LEU A 107 -0.23 3.35 10.35
C LEU A 107 0.83 4.30 10.87
N GLU A 108 2.05 3.77 11.08
CA GLU A 108 3.20 4.58 11.45
C GLU A 108 4.46 4.00 10.82
N TRP A 109 5.40 4.88 10.49
CA TRP A 109 6.73 4.48 10.08
C TRP A 109 7.56 4.13 11.30
N CYS A 110 8.33 3.06 11.23
CA CYS A 110 9.17 2.64 12.34
C CYS A 110 10.37 1.85 11.86
N MET A 111 11.32 1.62 12.78
CA MET A 111 12.42 0.72 12.55
C MET A 111 11.94 -0.72 12.66
N HIS A 112 12.60 -1.62 11.94
CA HIS A 112 12.28 -3.05 12.01
C HIS A 112 12.34 -3.57 13.46
N LYS A 113 13.34 -3.13 14.22
CA LYS A 113 13.48 -3.52 15.63
C LYS A 113 12.30 -3.09 16.46
N TYR A 114 11.81 -1.85 16.28
CA TYR A 114 10.64 -1.36 16.99
C TYR A 114 9.41 -2.20 16.68
N ASN A 115 9.20 -2.52 15.41
CA ASN A 115 8.06 -3.31 14.98
C ASN A 115 8.06 -4.72 15.59
N LEU A 116 9.24 -5.32 15.76
CA LEU A 116 9.36 -6.63 16.40
C LEU A 116 8.96 -6.59 17.88
N LEU A 117 9.13 -5.45 18.54
CA LEU A 117 8.88 -5.31 19.97
C LEU A 117 7.51 -4.69 20.27
N TYR A 118 6.78 -4.25 19.24
CA TYR A 118 5.51 -3.56 19.42
C TYR A 118 4.40 -4.52 19.87
N GLY A 119 3.64 -4.12 20.90
CA GLY A 119 2.48 -4.86 21.36
C GLY A 119 2.77 -6.35 21.59
N THR A 120 1.99 -7.21 20.95
CA THR A 120 2.12 -8.67 21.05
C THR A 120 3.02 -9.25 19.94
N ALA A 121 3.68 -8.43 19.15
CA ALA A 121 4.48 -8.90 18.01
C ALA A 121 5.54 -9.90 18.42
N ARG A 122 6.20 -9.67 19.57
CA ARG A 122 7.23 -10.55 20.09
C ARG A 122 6.68 -11.93 20.44
N GLU A 123 5.54 -11.98 21.09
CA GLU A 123 4.88 -13.23 21.45
C GLU A 123 4.45 -14.00 20.21
N ARG A 124 3.87 -13.30 19.21
CA ARG A 124 3.46 -13.91 17.96
C ARG A 124 4.66 -14.49 17.22
N GLY A 125 5.78 -13.75 17.22
CA GLY A 125 7.01 -14.21 16.59
C GLY A 125 7.56 -15.48 17.23
N ALA A 126 7.48 -15.59 18.56
CA ALA A 126 7.93 -16.78 19.27
C ALA A 126 7.08 -18.00 18.92
N LYS A 127 5.77 -17.82 18.75
CA LYS A 127 4.85 -18.91 18.43
C LYS A 127 4.95 -19.36 16.99
N ASN A 128 5.03 -18.41 16.07
CA ASN A 128 4.89 -18.68 14.63
C ASN A 128 6.22 -18.72 13.90
N LYS A 129 7.27 -18.21 14.52
CA LYS A 129 8.59 -18.01 13.90
C LYS A 129 8.51 -17.21 12.60
N CYS A 130 7.39 -16.58 12.35
CA CYS A 130 7.23 -15.68 11.22
C CYS A 130 7.96 -14.38 11.51
N LYS A 131 8.79 -14.00 10.58
CA LYS A 131 9.54 -12.76 10.72
C LYS A 131 8.87 -11.65 9.95
N PRO A 132 8.95 -10.42 10.46
CA PRO A 132 8.30 -9.28 9.80
C PRO A 132 9.03 -8.77 8.58
N VAL A 133 9.93 -9.56 8.01
CA VAL A 133 10.72 -9.14 6.84
C VAL A 133 9.85 -8.76 5.64
N TYR A 134 8.67 -9.34 5.53
CA TYR A 134 7.73 -9.00 4.47
C TYR A 134 7.19 -7.59 4.58
N TRP A 135 7.37 -6.92 5.70
CA TRP A 135 7.00 -5.52 5.86
C TRP A 135 7.92 -4.58 5.10
N LEU A 136 9.07 -5.07 4.72
CA LEU A 136 10.07 -4.28 3.99
C LEU A 136 9.73 -4.11 2.51
N ARG A 137 8.75 -4.81 2.02
CA ARG A 137 8.33 -4.72 0.61
C ARG A 137 7.69 -3.39 0.27
#